data_3c903a76809e327c96cdc1cee41dede4
#
_entry.id   3c903a76809e327c96cdc1cee41dede4
#
_cell.length_a   1.000
_cell.length_b   1.000
_cell.length_c   1.000
_cell.angle_alpha   90.00
_cell.angle_beta   90.00
_cell.angle_gamma   90.00
#
_symmetry.space_group_name_H-M   'P 1'
#
loop_
_entity.id
_entity.type
_entity.pdbx_description
1 polymer ?
#
loop_
_entity_poly.entity_id
_entity_poly.type
_entity_poly.pdbx_seq_one_letter_code
_entity_poly.pdbx_strand_id
1 'polypeptide(L)'
;MNKILKICMMAAIVLGFTSCYNDFDDPAPAKVWTEEDFANETLISIKDFKQLFYDVYGNGAASLGKTLEITEDYVIHGKVISSDQAGNVYKSVYIYDEDSESAIELKLMVSNYVFYHPGQEIFVKTKGLAIGCYRYMLSVGGMPTEADIAKGYANRNLETQLLVNAHIFTGALGELSKSDTLVVNKTNYKTELNDDALGRLVRFEGLEYRAGTFDDDKYPQYLETTYPGGSTTAVYTNKYYEEEGLTPTYAYSYNNCLLYTSDAADEA
;
A
#
# COMPACT_ATOMS: atom_id res chain seq x y z
N MET A 1 -23.77 43.11 -50.53
CA MET A 1 -22.87 41.96 -50.35
C MET A 1 -23.39 40.82 -51.18
N ASN A 2 -22.69 40.39 -52.23
CA ASN A 2 -23.15 39.43 -53.23
C ASN A 2 -23.46 38.07 -52.57
N LYS A 3 -24.60 37.44 -53.01
CA LYS A 3 -25.00 36.10 -52.53
C LYS A 3 -23.85 35.06 -52.61
N ILE A 4 -23.05 35.16 -53.67
CA ILE A 4 -21.87 34.32 -53.91
C ILE A 4 -20.80 34.50 -52.78
N LEU A 5 -20.53 35.75 -52.36
CA LEU A 5 -19.58 36.02 -51.31
C LEU A 5 -20.01 35.44 -49.95
N LYS A 6 -21.31 35.45 -49.64
CA LYS A 6 -21.88 34.81 -48.43
C LYS A 6 -21.73 33.30 -48.45
N ILE A 7 -21.93 32.68 -49.61
CA ILE A 7 -21.80 31.22 -49.80
C ILE A 7 -20.32 30.82 -49.67
N CYS A 8 -19.39 31.56 -50.27
CA CYS A 8 -17.96 31.31 -50.12
C CYS A 8 -17.48 31.49 -48.71
N MET A 9 -17.98 32.49 -47.96
CA MET A 9 -17.65 32.70 -46.56
C MET A 9 -18.18 31.56 -45.66
N MET A 10 -19.39 31.07 -45.91
CA MET A 10 -19.98 29.96 -45.19
C MET A 10 -19.22 28.64 -45.47
N ALA A 11 -18.83 28.39 -46.72
CA ALA A 11 -18.04 27.23 -47.11
C ALA A 11 -16.63 27.26 -46.49
N ALA A 12 -15.97 28.43 -46.40
CA ALA A 12 -14.68 28.58 -45.74
C ALA A 12 -14.74 28.33 -44.23
N ILE A 13 -15.85 28.71 -43.57
CA ILE A 13 -16.05 28.41 -42.13
C ILE A 13 -16.26 26.91 -41.93
N VAL A 14 -17.02 26.23 -42.74
CA VAL A 14 -17.26 24.78 -42.63
C VAL A 14 -15.98 23.99 -42.87
N LEU A 15 -15.12 24.39 -43.82
CA LEU A 15 -13.85 23.75 -44.12
C LEU A 15 -12.78 23.99 -42.97
N GLY A 16 -12.92 25.09 -42.23
CA GLY A 16 -12.04 25.38 -41.11
C GLY A 16 -12.23 24.50 -39.87
N PHE A 17 -13.41 23.89 -39.71
CA PHE A 17 -13.70 23.02 -38.57
C PHE A 17 -13.36 21.53 -38.77
N THR A 18 -12.96 21.12 -39.99
CA THR A 18 -12.65 19.71 -40.26
C THR A 18 -11.17 19.37 -40.11
N SER A 19 -10.32 20.36 -39.79
CA SER A 19 -8.85 20.21 -39.86
C SER A 19 -8.16 19.79 -38.57
N CYS A 20 -8.87 19.61 -37.45
CA CYS A 20 -8.18 19.39 -36.16
C CYS A 20 -8.62 18.14 -35.39
N TYR A 21 -9.34 17.19 -35.99
CA TYR A 21 -9.97 16.16 -35.14
C TYR A 21 -9.42 14.74 -35.27
N ASN A 22 -8.45 14.44 -36.13
CA ASN A 22 -8.05 13.06 -36.37
C ASN A 22 -6.52 12.86 -36.54
N ASP A 23 -5.69 13.76 -36.08
CA ASP A 23 -4.22 13.65 -36.28
C ASP A 23 -3.46 13.56 -34.94
N PHE A 24 -4.07 12.90 -33.96
CA PHE A 24 -3.33 12.47 -32.77
C PHE A 24 -2.84 11.05 -33.04
N ASP A 25 -1.52 10.91 -33.20
CA ASP A 25 -0.91 9.60 -33.13
C ASP A 25 -1.29 8.95 -31.79
N ASP A 26 -1.66 7.67 -31.85
CA ASP A 26 -1.91 6.93 -30.61
C ASP A 26 -0.65 7.04 -29.74
N PRO A 27 -0.81 7.35 -28.45
CA PRO A 27 0.34 7.44 -27.55
C PRO A 27 1.09 6.09 -27.57
N ALA A 28 2.41 6.15 -27.63
CA ALA A 28 3.21 4.94 -27.55
C ALA A 28 2.81 4.16 -26.28
N PRO A 29 2.67 2.83 -26.37
CA PRO A 29 2.33 2.02 -25.21
C PRO A 29 3.34 2.26 -24.08
N ALA A 30 2.85 2.36 -22.84
CA ALA A 30 3.72 2.51 -21.70
C ALA A 30 4.70 1.32 -21.61
N LYS A 31 5.94 1.61 -21.27
CA LYS A 31 6.94 0.56 -21.08
C LYS A 31 6.52 -0.33 -19.92
N VAL A 32 6.50 -1.62 -20.16
CA VAL A 32 6.39 -2.65 -19.11
C VAL A 32 7.82 -3.03 -18.72
N TRP A 33 8.16 -2.81 -17.46
CA TRP A 33 9.50 -3.10 -16.92
C TRP A 33 9.58 -4.55 -16.47
N THR A 34 10.78 -5.13 -16.60
CA THR A 34 11.11 -6.50 -16.20
C THR A 34 12.42 -6.51 -15.41
N GLU A 35 12.74 -7.61 -14.76
CA GLU A 35 14.00 -7.77 -14.02
C GLU A 35 15.24 -7.50 -14.89
N GLU A 36 15.19 -7.83 -16.19
CA GLU A 36 16.28 -7.62 -17.13
C GLU A 36 16.63 -6.13 -17.30
N ASP A 37 15.66 -5.24 -17.10
CA ASP A 37 15.88 -3.79 -17.16
C ASP A 37 16.72 -3.26 -15.99
N PHE A 38 16.89 -4.07 -14.95
CA PHE A 38 17.63 -3.74 -13.72
C PHE A 38 18.91 -4.56 -13.56
N ALA A 39 19.47 -5.05 -14.66
CA ALA A 39 20.68 -5.90 -14.68
C ALA A 39 21.94 -5.22 -14.08
N ASN A 40 21.96 -3.89 -13.97
CA ASN A 40 23.06 -3.13 -13.36
C ASN A 40 22.87 -2.85 -11.87
N GLU A 41 21.68 -3.13 -11.33
CA GLU A 41 21.32 -2.98 -9.94
C GLU A 41 21.29 -4.35 -9.24
N THR A 42 21.19 -4.34 -7.93
CA THR A 42 21.06 -5.58 -7.15
C THR A 42 19.59 -5.82 -6.82
N LEU A 43 18.98 -6.82 -7.47
CA LEU A 43 17.66 -7.30 -7.07
C LEU A 43 17.76 -7.97 -5.70
N ILE A 44 16.91 -7.57 -4.78
CA ILE A 44 16.85 -8.09 -3.41
C ILE A 44 15.40 -8.39 -3.06
N SER A 45 15.15 -9.50 -2.36
CA SER A 45 13.81 -9.85 -1.88
C SER A 45 13.30 -8.80 -0.88
N ILE A 46 11.99 -8.62 -0.79
CA ILE A 46 11.41 -7.71 0.22
C ILE A 46 11.79 -8.16 1.63
N LYS A 47 11.88 -9.46 1.87
CA LYS A 47 12.29 -10.01 3.17
C LYS A 47 13.73 -9.63 3.53
N ASP A 48 14.67 -9.85 2.61
CA ASP A 48 16.07 -9.50 2.86
C ASP A 48 16.28 -7.99 2.96
N PHE A 49 15.51 -7.22 2.18
CA PHE A 49 15.52 -5.76 2.27
C PHE A 49 15.04 -5.25 3.63
N LYS A 50 13.98 -5.85 4.20
CA LYS A 50 13.53 -5.57 5.57
C LYS A 50 14.60 -5.98 6.60
N GLN A 51 15.31 -7.09 6.34
CA GLN A 51 16.37 -7.58 7.22
C GLN A 51 17.50 -6.56 7.36
N LEU A 52 17.86 -5.80 6.30
CA LEU A 52 18.84 -4.72 6.41
C LEU A 52 18.52 -3.73 7.55
N PHE A 53 17.24 -3.40 7.69
CA PHE A 53 16.77 -2.50 8.73
C PHE A 53 16.86 -3.16 10.13
N TYR A 54 16.45 -4.42 10.23
CA TYR A 54 16.46 -5.15 11.49
C TYR A 54 17.87 -5.50 11.99
N ASP A 55 18.82 -5.67 11.08
CA ASP A 55 20.23 -5.88 11.43
C ASP A 55 20.83 -4.66 12.14
N VAL A 56 20.34 -3.45 11.81
CA VAL A 56 20.81 -2.20 12.43
C VAL A 56 20.06 -1.88 13.72
N TYR A 57 18.74 -2.04 13.75
CA TYR A 57 17.91 -1.53 14.84
C TYR A 57 17.24 -2.62 15.69
N GLY A 58 17.28 -3.88 15.26
CA GLY A 58 16.51 -4.97 15.86
C GLY A 58 15.01 -4.88 15.54
N ASN A 59 14.26 -5.85 16.07
CA ASN A 59 12.81 -5.96 15.92
C ASN A 59 12.06 -5.34 17.10
N GLY A 60 10.74 -5.21 16.96
CA GLY A 60 9.84 -4.81 18.04
C GLY A 60 10.03 -3.35 18.46
N ALA A 61 10.00 -3.08 19.74
CA ALA A 61 10.04 -1.71 20.27
C ALA A 61 11.33 -0.93 19.92
N ALA A 62 12.44 -1.63 19.68
CA ALA A 62 13.71 -1.02 19.32
C ALA A 62 13.68 -0.37 17.92
N SER A 63 12.85 -0.87 17.03
CA SER A 63 12.71 -0.39 15.64
C SER A 63 11.83 0.85 15.51
N LEU A 64 10.99 1.14 16.50
CA LEU A 64 9.99 2.22 16.42
C LEU A 64 10.62 3.59 16.20
N GLY A 65 10.11 4.31 15.20
CA GLY A 65 10.58 5.66 14.84
C GLY A 65 11.97 5.71 14.24
N LYS A 66 12.58 4.56 13.95
CA LYS A 66 13.92 4.49 13.34
C LYS A 66 13.85 4.63 11.83
N THR A 67 14.92 5.14 11.25
CA THR A 67 15.10 5.38 9.82
C THR A 67 16.45 4.82 9.38
N LEU A 68 16.45 4.04 8.31
CA LEU A 68 17.66 3.56 7.64
C LEU A 68 17.69 4.14 6.22
N GLU A 69 18.69 4.94 5.90
CA GLU A 69 18.96 5.41 4.54
C GLU A 69 19.54 4.26 3.70
N ILE A 70 19.05 4.13 2.47
CA ILE A 70 19.55 3.14 1.51
C ILE A 70 20.54 3.80 0.58
N THR A 71 21.79 3.42 0.68
CA THR A 71 22.91 3.95 -0.13
C THR A 71 23.27 3.06 -1.32
N GLU A 72 22.92 1.79 -1.22
CA GLU A 72 23.21 0.79 -2.24
C GLU A 72 22.17 0.78 -3.37
N ASP A 73 22.58 0.34 -4.57
CA ASP A 73 21.70 0.25 -5.73
C ASP A 73 20.79 -1.00 -5.67
N TYR A 74 19.97 -1.08 -4.61
CA TYR A 74 18.99 -2.15 -4.47
C TYR A 74 17.71 -1.85 -5.24
N VAL A 75 17.15 -2.91 -5.83
CA VAL A 75 15.81 -2.92 -6.43
C VAL A 75 14.99 -4.00 -5.73
N ILE A 76 13.87 -3.63 -5.14
CA ILE A 76 12.86 -4.57 -4.66
C ILE A 76 11.73 -4.69 -5.68
N HIS A 77 11.10 -5.85 -5.70
CA HIS A 77 10.03 -6.18 -6.63
C HIS A 77 8.87 -6.84 -5.88
N GLY A 78 7.64 -6.61 -6.35
CA GLY A 78 6.47 -7.27 -5.80
C GLY A 78 5.18 -6.85 -6.52
N LYS A 79 4.11 -7.61 -6.25
CA LYS A 79 2.75 -7.31 -6.73
C LYS A 79 2.07 -6.30 -5.84
N VAL A 80 1.34 -5.36 -6.42
CA VAL A 80 0.45 -4.45 -5.69
C VAL A 80 -0.69 -5.24 -5.05
N ILE A 81 -0.86 -5.13 -3.74
CA ILE A 81 -1.88 -5.83 -2.96
C ILE A 81 -2.87 -4.89 -2.26
N SER A 82 -2.82 -3.60 -2.57
CA SER A 82 -3.69 -2.59 -1.96
C SER A 82 -4.25 -1.62 -3.00
N SER A 83 -5.31 -0.91 -2.61
CA SER A 83 -5.87 0.20 -3.39
C SER A 83 -6.33 1.30 -2.43
N ASP A 84 -6.03 2.55 -2.77
CA ASP A 84 -6.49 3.72 -2.03
C ASP A 84 -7.79 4.31 -2.59
N GLN A 85 -8.44 3.63 -3.55
CA GLN A 85 -9.66 4.08 -4.22
C GLN A 85 -10.82 4.31 -3.24
N ALA A 86 -10.97 3.45 -2.25
CA ALA A 86 -12.03 3.56 -1.25
C ALA A 86 -11.67 4.47 -0.06
N GLY A 87 -10.48 5.08 -0.05
CA GLY A 87 -10.06 6.07 0.93
C GLY A 87 -9.60 5.51 2.28
N ASN A 88 -9.48 4.20 2.44
CA ASN A 88 -9.01 3.55 3.67
C ASN A 88 -7.50 3.34 3.72
N VAL A 89 -6.82 3.35 2.60
CA VAL A 89 -5.37 3.49 2.48
C VAL A 89 -5.08 4.92 2.03
N TYR A 90 -4.14 5.60 2.64
CA TYR A 90 -3.86 7.01 2.35
C TYR A 90 -2.39 7.23 2.05
N LYS A 91 -2.09 7.70 0.84
CA LYS A 91 -0.74 7.99 0.35
C LYS A 91 0.20 6.79 0.42
N SER A 92 -0.31 5.58 0.34
CA SER A 92 0.45 4.34 0.45
C SER A 92 0.03 3.34 -0.60
N VAL A 93 0.98 2.53 -1.03
CA VAL A 93 0.76 1.31 -1.81
C VAL A 93 1.50 0.18 -1.11
N TYR A 94 0.85 -0.95 -0.92
CA TYR A 94 1.49 -2.14 -0.38
C TYR A 94 1.84 -3.07 -1.54
N ILE A 95 3.08 -3.55 -1.54
CA ILE A 95 3.55 -4.55 -2.48
C ILE A 95 3.95 -5.82 -1.75
N TYR A 96 3.72 -6.96 -2.40
CA TYR A 96 3.98 -8.30 -1.89
C TYR A 96 4.88 -9.07 -2.82
N ASP A 97 5.96 -9.58 -2.29
CA ASP A 97 6.90 -10.48 -2.95
C ASP A 97 6.49 -11.92 -2.60
N GLU A 98 5.98 -12.65 -3.60
CA GLU A 98 5.46 -14.00 -3.44
C GLU A 98 6.56 -14.99 -3.07
N ASP A 99 7.76 -14.83 -3.63
CA ASP A 99 8.89 -15.75 -3.42
C ASP A 99 9.43 -15.69 -1.99
N SER A 100 9.49 -14.50 -1.40
CA SER A 100 9.93 -14.30 -0.02
C SER A 100 8.79 -14.25 1.00
N GLU A 101 7.54 -14.35 0.53
CA GLU A 101 6.31 -14.25 1.34
C GLU A 101 6.26 -12.98 2.22
N SER A 102 6.83 -11.89 1.75
CA SER A 102 6.98 -10.65 2.50
C SER A 102 6.33 -9.46 1.79
N ALA A 103 5.82 -8.52 2.56
CA ALA A 103 5.21 -7.30 2.03
C ALA A 103 5.84 -6.05 2.66
N ILE A 104 5.76 -4.93 1.94
CA ILE A 104 6.24 -3.64 2.41
C ILE A 104 5.34 -2.51 1.94
N GLU A 105 5.24 -1.46 2.73
CA GLU A 105 4.54 -0.23 2.39
C GLU A 105 5.43 0.70 1.56
N LEU A 106 4.92 1.22 0.46
CA LEU A 106 5.51 2.33 -0.30
C LEU A 106 4.76 3.61 0.04
N LYS A 107 5.44 4.62 0.53
CA LYS A 107 4.87 5.93 0.84
C LYS A 107 4.89 6.83 -0.39
N LEU A 108 3.75 6.97 -1.02
CA LEU A 108 3.60 7.67 -2.31
C LEU A 108 2.69 8.89 -2.19
N MET A 109 2.10 9.31 -3.30
CA MET A 109 1.13 10.41 -3.39
C MET A 109 -0.29 9.94 -3.01
N VAL A 110 -1.28 10.79 -3.21
CA VAL A 110 -2.70 10.45 -3.15
C VAL A 110 -3.17 9.86 -4.49
N SER A 111 -4.27 9.12 -4.47
CA SER A 111 -4.92 8.56 -5.67
C SER A 111 -4.01 7.60 -6.45
N ASN A 112 -3.26 6.78 -5.74
CA ASN A 112 -2.34 5.80 -6.33
C ASN A 112 -3.07 4.75 -7.18
N TYR A 113 -4.35 4.46 -6.89
CA TYR A 113 -5.18 3.50 -7.64
C TYR A 113 -5.31 3.83 -9.13
N VAL A 114 -5.06 5.08 -9.52
CA VAL A 114 -5.07 5.50 -10.94
C VAL A 114 -3.86 4.96 -11.70
N PHE A 115 -2.74 4.75 -11.00
CA PHE A 115 -1.46 4.37 -11.59
C PHE A 115 -1.06 2.92 -11.27
N TYR A 116 -1.48 2.39 -10.12
CA TYR A 116 -1.06 1.10 -9.59
C TYR A 116 -2.27 0.25 -9.25
N HIS A 117 -2.46 -0.80 -10.04
CA HIS A 117 -3.61 -1.68 -9.90
C HIS A 117 -3.26 -2.92 -9.06
N PRO A 118 -4.18 -3.42 -8.20
CA PRO A 118 -3.97 -4.70 -7.52
C PRO A 118 -3.61 -5.81 -8.51
N GLY A 119 -2.57 -6.58 -8.20
CA GLY A 119 -2.00 -7.60 -9.08
C GLY A 119 -0.92 -7.10 -10.05
N GLN A 120 -0.76 -5.79 -10.22
CA GLN A 120 0.29 -5.22 -11.06
C GLN A 120 1.66 -5.39 -10.41
N GLU A 121 2.65 -5.77 -11.19
CA GLU A 121 4.05 -5.81 -10.76
C GLU A 121 4.64 -4.41 -10.65
N ILE A 122 5.45 -4.19 -9.62
CA ILE A 122 6.19 -2.95 -9.39
C ILE A 122 7.63 -3.28 -9.01
N PHE A 123 8.55 -2.56 -9.63
CA PHE A 123 9.96 -2.50 -9.26
C PHE A 123 10.26 -1.16 -8.60
N VAL A 124 11.02 -1.18 -7.51
CA VAL A 124 11.37 0.02 -6.75
C VAL A 124 12.87 0.15 -6.63
N LYS A 125 13.44 1.18 -7.24
CA LYS A 125 14.85 1.60 -7.02
C LYS A 125 14.93 2.31 -5.68
N THR A 126 15.61 1.71 -4.72
CA THR A 126 15.57 2.16 -3.32
C THR A 126 16.71 3.09 -2.93
N LYS A 127 17.78 3.19 -3.73
CA LYS A 127 18.91 4.09 -3.45
C LYS A 127 18.47 5.53 -3.27
N GLY A 128 18.90 6.15 -2.17
CA GLY A 128 18.51 7.51 -1.79
C GLY A 128 17.13 7.61 -1.10
N LEU A 129 16.44 6.49 -0.97
CA LEU A 129 15.24 6.37 -0.15
C LEU A 129 15.60 5.87 1.25
N ALA A 130 14.60 5.82 2.12
CA ALA A 130 14.72 5.33 3.49
C ALA A 130 13.71 4.24 3.81
N ILE A 131 14.17 3.23 4.55
CA ILE A 131 13.28 2.35 5.30
C ILE A 131 12.95 3.05 6.62
N GLY A 132 11.67 3.27 6.89
CA GLY A 132 11.19 3.81 8.16
C GLY A 132 10.27 2.83 8.86
N CYS A 133 10.32 2.80 10.19
CA CYS A 133 9.43 1.99 11.00
C CYS A 133 8.42 2.89 11.74
N TYR A 134 7.17 2.80 11.36
CA TYR A 134 6.07 3.47 12.04
C TYR A 134 5.04 2.44 12.53
N ARG A 135 4.82 2.40 13.83
CA ARG A 135 3.88 1.44 14.46
C ARG A 135 4.15 -0.01 14.05
N TYR A 136 5.42 -0.41 14.11
CA TYR A 136 5.93 -1.73 13.70
C TYR A 136 5.87 -2.03 12.20
N MET A 137 5.20 -1.20 11.38
CA MET A 137 5.18 -1.35 9.94
C MET A 137 6.42 -0.73 9.33
N LEU A 138 7.15 -1.49 8.53
CA LEU A 138 8.24 -0.98 7.70
C LEU A 138 7.68 -0.41 6.41
N SER A 139 8.20 0.73 6.04
CA SER A 139 7.82 1.42 4.81
C SER A 139 9.04 1.98 4.07
N VAL A 140 8.93 2.08 2.75
CA VAL A 140 9.90 2.76 1.89
C VAL A 140 9.35 4.13 1.54
N GLY A 141 10.18 5.16 1.72
CA GLY A 141 9.82 6.54 1.40
C GLY A 141 11.04 7.43 1.32
N GLY A 142 10.83 8.73 1.23
CA GLY A 142 11.93 9.71 1.23
C GLY A 142 12.56 9.87 2.63
N MET A 143 13.78 10.39 2.65
CA MET A 143 14.46 10.73 3.91
C MET A 143 13.64 11.76 4.71
N PRO A 144 13.45 11.54 6.03
CA PRO A 144 12.74 12.49 6.88
C PRO A 144 13.59 13.74 7.11
N THR A 145 12.92 14.90 7.20
CA THR A 145 13.55 16.13 7.68
C THR A 145 13.60 16.15 9.22
N GLU A 146 14.35 17.08 9.80
CA GLU A 146 14.34 17.29 11.26
C GLU A 146 12.92 17.58 11.80
N ALA A 147 12.11 18.31 11.02
CA ALA A 147 10.73 18.59 11.37
C ALA A 147 9.83 17.33 11.33
N ASP A 148 10.11 16.38 10.43
CA ASP A 148 9.41 15.11 10.37
C ASP A 148 9.80 14.23 11.56
N ILE A 149 11.08 14.16 11.88
CA ILE A 149 11.60 13.42 13.04
C ILE A 149 11.00 13.98 14.35
N ALA A 150 10.93 15.31 14.47
CA ALA A 150 10.31 15.97 15.64
C ALA A 150 8.81 15.62 15.80
N LYS A 151 8.12 15.28 14.70
CA LYS A 151 6.73 14.81 14.71
C LYS A 151 6.59 13.29 14.85
N GLY A 152 7.71 12.56 14.96
CA GLY A 152 7.72 11.10 15.08
C GLY A 152 7.58 10.35 13.75
N TYR A 153 7.80 11.00 12.61
CA TYR A 153 7.80 10.32 11.32
C TYR A 153 9.17 9.71 11.03
N ALA A 154 9.19 8.45 10.68
CA ALA A 154 10.41 7.71 10.35
C ALA A 154 10.86 7.89 8.88
N ASN A 155 9.95 8.24 7.98
CA ASN A 155 10.25 8.59 6.59
C ASN A 155 9.11 9.44 6.01
N ARG A 156 9.31 9.98 4.80
CA ARG A 156 8.37 10.87 4.10
C ARG A 156 7.72 10.18 2.91
N ASN A 157 6.58 10.70 2.49
CA ASN A 157 5.97 10.32 1.23
C ASN A 157 6.78 10.88 0.03
N LEU A 158 6.79 10.15 -1.07
CA LEU A 158 7.25 10.65 -2.37
C LEU A 158 6.13 11.51 -2.97
N GLU A 159 6.11 12.79 -2.65
CA GLU A 159 4.96 13.68 -2.90
C GLU A 159 4.94 14.32 -4.28
N THR A 160 5.92 14.04 -5.14
CA THR A 160 5.97 14.59 -6.50
C THR A 160 6.09 13.48 -7.53
N GLN A 161 5.42 13.65 -8.68
CA GLN A 161 5.51 12.69 -9.79
C GLN A 161 6.96 12.48 -10.25
N LEU A 162 7.79 13.52 -10.16
CA LEU A 162 9.21 13.40 -10.52
C LEU A 162 9.95 12.42 -9.62
N LEU A 163 9.73 12.48 -8.30
CA LEU A 163 10.32 11.54 -7.34
C LEU A 163 9.75 10.14 -7.53
N VAL A 164 8.44 10.02 -7.70
CA VAL A 164 7.81 8.73 -7.95
C VAL A 164 8.38 8.09 -9.21
N ASN A 165 8.46 8.80 -10.33
CA ASN A 165 8.97 8.29 -11.60
C ASN A 165 10.48 7.94 -11.55
N ALA A 166 11.23 8.53 -10.62
CA ALA A 166 12.64 8.20 -10.44
C ALA A 166 12.85 6.85 -9.74
N HIS A 167 11.86 6.40 -8.96
CA HIS A 167 12.01 5.23 -8.09
C HIS A 167 11.03 4.10 -8.40
N ILE A 168 9.83 4.39 -8.90
CA ILE A 168 8.76 3.40 -9.09
C ILE A 168 8.59 3.10 -10.59
N PHE A 169 8.71 1.83 -10.94
CA PHE A 169 8.62 1.33 -12.31
C PHE A 169 7.56 0.24 -12.40
N THR A 170 6.60 0.41 -13.31
CA THR A 170 5.48 -0.53 -13.46
C THR A 170 5.87 -1.69 -14.38
N GLY A 171 5.70 -2.89 -13.88
CA GLY A 171 5.82 -4.14 -14.62
C GLY A 171 4.50 -4.57 -15.24
N ALA A 172 4.37 -5.89 -15.45
CA ALA A 172 3.21 -6.49 -16.05
C ALA A 172 1.93 -6.24 -15.22
N LEU A 173 0.82 -6.04 -15.93
CA LEU A 173 -0.50 -6.11 -15.31
C LEU A 173 -0.83 -7.57 -15.02
N GLY A 174 -1.30 -7.83 -13.82
CA GLY A 174 -1.72 -9.14 -13.37
C GLY A 174 -2.98 -9.04 -12.52
N GLU A 175 -3.40 -10.16 -11.98
CA GLU A 175 -4.51 -10.25 -11.03
C GLU A 175 -4.00 -10.85 -9.73
N LEU A 176 -4.67 -10.49 -8.62
CA LEU A 176 -4.40 -11.13 -7.34
C LEU A 176 -4.95 -12.55 -7.35
N SER A 177 -4.16 -13.49 -6.87
CA SER A 177 -4.50 -14.89 -6.73
C SER A 177 -4.76 -15.23 -5.26
N LYS A 178 -5.19 -16.45 -4.99
CA LYS A 178 -5.36 -16.93 -3.61
C LYS A 178 -4.04 -17.03 -2.85
N SER A 179 -2.93 -17.28 -3.56
CA SER A 179 -1.58 -17.36 -2.96
C SER A 179 -1.07 -15.99 -2.49
N ASP A 180 -1.56 -14.90 -3.07
CA ASP A 180 -1.20 -13.55 -2.66
C ASP A 180 -1.84 -13.16 -1.31
N THR A 181 -2.78 -13.97 -0.81
CA THR A 181 -3.54 -13.70 0.41
C THR A 181 -3.19 -14.68 1.52
N LEU A 182 -2.78 -14.16 2.67
CA LEU A 182 -2.57 -14.95 3.88
C LEU A 182 -3.92 -15.33 4.49
N VAL A 183 -4.22 -16.62 4.55
CA VAL A 183 -5.49 -17.11 5.13
C VAL A 183 -5.30 -17.41 6.61
N VAL A 184 -6.06 -16.72 7.45
CA VAL A 184 -6.02 -16.83 8.91
C VAL A 184 -7.35 -17.33 9.43
N ASN A 185 -7.31 -18.35 10.28
CA ASN A 185 -8.47 -18.95 10.91
C ASN A 185 -8.20 -19.29 12.38
N LYS A 186 -9.18 -19.90 13.06
CA LYS A 186 -9.10 -20.27 14.47
C LYS A 186 -7.90 -21.18 14.81
N THR A 187 -7.40 -21.97 13.88
CA THR A 187 -6.36 -22.96 14.17
C THR A 187 -4.94 -22.43 13.94
N ASN A 188 -4.78 -21.48 13.01
CA ASN A 188 -3.45 -21.01 12.59
C ASN A 188 -3.12 -19.55 12.95
N TYR A 189 -4.05 -18.79 13.53
CA TYR A 189 -3.84 -17.35 13.79
C TYR A 189 -2.61 -17.05 14.66
N LYS A 190 -2.22 -17.92 15.56
CA LYS A 190 -1.05 -17.71 16.42
C LYS A 190 0.28 -17.85 15.68
N THR A 191 0.30 -18.69 14.64
CA THR A 191 1.49 -18.91 13.82
C THR A 191 1.58 -17.97 12.65
N GLU A 192 0.44 -17.66 12.03
CA GLU A 192 0.38 -16.84 10.82
C GLU A 192 0.44 -15.34 11.09
N LEU A 193 -0.15 -14.86 12.21
CA LEU A 193 -0.09 -13.45 12.59
C LEU A 193 1.20 -13.15 13.36
N ASN A 194 2.31 -13.18 12.65
CA ASN A 194 3.64 -12.85 13.13
C ASN A 194 4.17 -11.57 12.44
N ASP A 195 5.42 -11.21 12.67
CA ASP A 195 6.05 -10.01 12.09
C ASP A 195 6.14 -10.07 10.55
N ASP A 196 6.23 -11.27 9.96
CA ASP A 196 6.26 -11.45 8.50
C ASP A 196 4.88 -11.20 7.86
N ALA A 197 3.79 -11.30 8.63
CA ALA A 197 2.44 -11.00 8.16
C ALA A 197 2.17 -9.49 8.01
N LEU A 198 3.03 -8.65 8.58
CA LEU A 198 2.86 -7.20 8.52
C LEU A 198 2.91 -6.68 7.07
N GLY A 199 1.85 -5.97 6.69
CA GLY A 199 1.70 -5.42 5.34
C GLY A 199 1.11 -6.36 4.30
N ARG A 200 0.92 -7.65 4.61
CA ARG A 200 0.29 -8.63 3.71
C ARG A 200 -1.22 -8.41 3.61
N LEU A 201 -1.78 -8.82 2.50
CA LEU A 201 -3.22 -9.01 2.35
C LEU A 201 -3.62 -10.24 3.18
N VAL A 202 -4.56 -10.05 4.12
CA VAL A 202 -4.99 -11.13 5.04
C VAL A 202 -6.47 -11.37 4.88
N ARG A 203 -6.84 -12.65 4.74
CA ARG A 203 -8.23 -13.11 4.77
C ARG A 203 -8.46 -13.88 6.05
N PHE A 204 -9.41 -13.41 6.86
CA PHE A 204 -9.82 -14.09 8.07
C PHE A 204 -11.03 -14.99 7.77
N GLU A 205 -10.94 -16.24 8.15
CA GLU A 205 -12.03 -17.22 7.99
C GLU A 205 -12.67 -17.57 9.33
N GLY A 206 -13.99 -17.80 9.31
CA GLY A 206 -14.75 -18.19 10.49
C GLY A 206 -14.91 -17.07 11.52
N LEU A 207 -14.90 -15.80 11.08
CA LEU A 207 -15.19 -14.65 11.92
C LEU A 207 -16.68 -14.35 11.94
N GLU A 208 -17.19 -13.93 13.10
CA GLU A 208 -18.53 -13.41 13.27
C GLU A 208 -18.44 -11.90 13.54
N TYR A 209 -19.16 -11.11 12.76
CA TYR A 209 -19.28 -9.68 13.02
C TYR A 209 -20.22 -9.44 14.21
N ARG A 210 -19.75 -8.78 15.24
CA ARG A 210 -20.58 -8.33 16.34
C ARG A 210 -20.72 -6.80 16.29
N ALA A 211 -21.92 -6.35 15.93
CA ALA A 211 -22.32 -4.97 16.09
C ALA A 211 -22.86 -4.79 17.53
N GLY A 212 -22.34 -3.84 18.29
CA GLY A 212 -22.87 -3.51 19.60
C GLY A 212 -21.94 -2.65 20.45
N THR A 213 -22.49 -2.08 21.50
CA THR A 213 -21.73 -1.48 22.59
C THR A 213 -21.04 -2.59 23.35
N PHE A 214 -19.72 -2.49 23.45
CA PHE A 214 -18.93 -3.41 24.26
C PHE A 214 -19.20 -3.15 25.73
N ASP A 215 -19.53 -4.21 26.45
CA ASP A 215 -19.66 -4.19 27.89
C ASP A 215 -18.26 -4.44 28.46
N ASP A 216 -17.67 -3.41 29.09
CA ASP A 216 -16.33 -3.46 29.65
C ASP A 216 -16.17 -4.59 30.69
N ASP A 217 -17.22 -4.92 31.41
CA ASP A 217 -17.23 -6.02 32.37
C ASP A 217 -17.20 -7.41 31.68
N LYS A 218 -17.70 -7.47 30.45
CA LYS A 218 -17.76 -8.70 29.66
C LYS A 218 -16.51 -8.94 28.82
N TYR A 219 -15.75 -7.87 28.54
CA TYR A 219 -14.55 -7.92 27.69
C TYR A 219 -13.35 -7.27 28.38
N PRO A 220 -12.88 -7.83 29.51
CA PRO A 220 -11.84 -7.22 30.35
C PRO A 220 -10.45 -7.20 29.70
N GLN A 221 -10.30 -7.64 28.49
CA GLN A 221 -9.03 -7.88 27.80
C GLN A 221 -8.76 -6.90 26.66
N TYR A 222 -9.57 -5.87 26.44
CA TYR A 222 -9.22 -4.88 25.43
C TYR A 222 -8.12 -3.94 25.97
N LEU A 223 -7.18 -3.62 25.10
CA LEU A 223 -6.15 -2.63 25.39
C LEU A 223 -6.57 -1.29 24.79
N GLU A 224 -6.82 -0.33 25.65
CA GLU A 224 -6.87 1.06 25.22
C GLU A 224 -5.46 1.58 24.96
N THR A 225 -5.17 1.94 23.72
CA THR A 225 -3.95 2.62 23.35
C THR A 225 -4.27 4.05 22.96
N THR A 226 -3.78 5.01 23.76
CA THR A 226 -3.86 6.43 23.40
C THR A 226 -2.67 6.77 22.51
N TYR A 227 -2.95 7.15 21.26
CA TYR A 227 -1.90 7.60 20.35
C TYR A 227 -1.62 9.10 20.53
N PRO A 228 -0.38 9.55 20.20
CA PRO A 228 -0.09 10.98 20.09
C PRO A 228 -1.09 11.64 19.13
N GLY A 229 -1.92 12.56 19.63
CA GLY A 229 -3.04 13.15 18.88
C GLY A 229 -4.43 12.86 19.45
N GLY A 230 -4.51 12.10 20.53
CA GLY A 230 -5.75 11.95 21.32
C GLY A 230 -6.75 10.94 20.79
N SER A 231 -6.38 10.10 19.81
CA SER A 231 -7.26 9.02 19.37
C SER A 231 -7.00 7.77 20.21
N THR A 232 -8.05 7.24 20.79
CA THR A 232 -8.03 5.99 21.54
C THR A 232 -8.49 4.86 20.64
N THR A 233 -7.71 3.79 20.57
CA THR A 233 -8.05 2.59 19.82
C THR A 233 -8.14 1.41 20.76
N ALA A 234 -9.26 0.74 20.78
CA ALA A 234 -9.44 -0.52 21.49
C ALA A 234 -8.83 -1.67 20.67
N VAL A 235 -7.94 -2.43 21.25
CA VAL A 235 -7.31 -3.60 20.64
C VAL A 235 -7.58 -4.81 21.52
N TYR A 236 -8.22 -5.84 20.96
CA TYR A 236 -8.46 -7.09 21.67
C TYR A 236 -7.22 -7.97 21.65
N THR A 237 -6.87 -8.56 22.79
CA THR A 237 -5.72 -9.44 22.92
C THR A 237 -6.09 -10.90 22.58
N ASN A 238 -5.10 -11.67 22.14
CA ASN A 238 -5.28 -13.10 21.89
C ASN A 238 -5.74 -13.87 23.15
N LYS A 239 -5.37 -13.40 24.32
CA LYS A 239 -5.75 -14.01 25.61
C LYS A 239 -7.26 -14.09 25.80
N TYR A 240 -8.00 -13.04 25.38
CA TYR A 240 -9.46 -13.04 25.42
C TYR A 240 -10.05 -14.20 24.61
N TYR A 241 -9.54 -14.43 23.41
CA TYR A 241 -10.03 -15.52 22.55
C TYR A 241 -9.71 -16.91 23.09
N GLU A 242 -8.57 -17.04 23.77
CA GLU A 242 -8.16 -18.30 24.39
C GLU A 242 -9.02 -18.69 25.58
N GLU A 243 -9.31 -17.75 26.47
CA GLU A 243 -10.06 -17.99 27.71
C GLU A 243 -11.55 -18.25 27.44
N GLU A 244 -12.13 -17.55 26.47
CA GLU A 244 -13.55 -17.67 26.16
C GLU A 244 -13.85 -18.79 25.14
N GLY A 245 -12.85 -19.41 24.55
CA GLY A 245 -13.01 -20.46 23.52
C GLY A 245 -13.72 -19.96 22.26
N LEU A 246 -13.73 -18.65 22.05
CA LEU A 246 -14.43 -18.02 20.94
C LEU A 246 -13.62 -18.08 19.65
N THR A 247 -14.32 -18.09 18.53
CA THR A 247 -13.71 -17.75 17.24
C THR A 247 -13.24 -16.30 17.31
N PRO A 248 -12.00 -15.98 16.87
CA PRO A 248 -11.50 -14.62 16.92
C PRO A 248 -12.48 -13.66 16.30
N THR A 249 -13.01 -12.75 17.11
CA THR A 249 -13.90 -11.69 16.66
C THR A 249 -13.07 -10.41 16.71
N TYR A 250 -12.81 -9.79 15.56
CA TYR A 250 -12.10 -8.53 15.55
C TYR A 250 -13.07 -7.43 15.90
N ALA A 251 -12.77 -6.80 17.00
CA ALA A 251 -13.44 -5.55 17.33
C ALA A 251 -12.67 -4.40 16.69
N TYR A 252 -13.41 -3.51 16.16
CA TYR A 252 -12.96 -2.36 15.43
C TYR A 252 -12.50 -1.22 16.28
N SER A 253 -11.43 -0.60 15.88
CA SER A 253 -11.20 0.80 16.18
C SER A 253 -12.00 1.67 15.21
N TYR A 254 -12.70 2.63 15.74
CA TYR A 254 -13.61 3.53 15.02
C TYR A 254 -12.92 4.40 13.94
N ASN A 255 -11.60 4.47 13.91
CA ASN A 255 -10.85 5.43 13.08
C ASN A 255 -9.93 4.86 12.01
N ASN A 256 -9.72 3.54 11.93
CA ASN A 256 -8.92 2.94 10.86
C ASN A 256 -9.46 1.54 10.54
N CYS A 257 -10.52 1.52 9.79
CA CYS A 257 -11.06 0.29 9.28
C CYS A 257 -10.12 -0.32 8.23
N LEU A 258 -9.30 -1.26 8.64
CA LEU A 258 -8.61 -2.20 7.76
C LEU A 258 -9.37 -3.52 7.76
N LEU A 259 -10.65 -3.49 7.34
CA LEU A 259 -11.38 -4.69 6.99
C LEU A 259 -11.82 -4.60 5.54
N TYR A 260 -10.91 -4.92 4.71
CA TYR A 260 -11.21 -5.42 3.39
C TYR A 260 -11.07 -6.93 3.47
N THR A 261 -12.15 -7.56 3.53
CA THR A 261 -12.42 -8.97 3.25
C THR A 261 -13.22 -9.63 4.35
N SER A 262 -14.39 -9.14 4.67
CA SER A 262 -15.44 -10.07 5.07
C SER A 262 -16.09 -10.58 3.79
N ASP A 263 -16.37 -11.88 3.70
CA ASP A 263 -17.10 -12.51 2.60
C ASP A 263 -18.48 -11.88 2.30
N ALA A 264 -18.87 -10.86 3.04
CA ALA A 264 -20.10 -10.07 2.84
C ALA A 264 -20.05 -9.17 1.60
N ALA A 265 -18.90 -9.02 0.94
CA ALA A 265 -18.79 -8.26 -0.31
C ALA A 265 -19.07 -9.14 -1.55
N ASP A 266 -19.04 -10.45 -1.42
CA ASP A 266 -19.25 -11.38 -2.53
C ASP A 266 -20.73 -11.84 -2.69
N GLU A 267 -21.63 -11.42 -1.79
CA GLU A 267 -23.08 -11.76 -1.84
C GLU A 267 -23.99 -10.57 -2.23
N ALA A 268 -23.44 -9.48 -2.80
CA ALA A 268 -24.23 -8.34 -3.24
C ALA A 268 -24.29 -8.22 -4.76
#